data_a280028732bfb8312117fa053e966d41
#
_entry.id   a280028732bfb8312117fa053e966d41
#
_cell.length_a   1.000
_cell.length_b   1.000
_cell.length_c   1.000
_cell.angle_alpha   90.00
_cell.angle_beta   90.00
_cell.angle_gamma   90.00
#
_symmetry.space_group_name_H-M   'P 1'
#
loop_
_entity.id
_entity.type
_entity.pdbx_description
1 polymer ?
#
loop_
_entity_poly.entity_id
_entity_poly.type
_entity_poly.pdbx_seq_one_letter_code
_entity_poly.pdbx_strand_id
1 'polypeptide(L)'
;MSFITQVTISIVIYYIMRISMKNVRSLYTASLIAAMSYVIIYLLTYDLINLLPTLHFMVTGLSLLFIFISYNEIIILERKVRKIKKGETLNIENFPIEKGYKVVFKLLGIGLIFLSLALASGFSMQSVFTANLVFKATFTFIAWFIYLITVIGIKFFNFPTKFATRSLFVAMWAVLGAYYMNSFLIGM
;
A
#
# COMPACT_ATOMS: atom_id res chain seq x y z
N MET A 1 9.52 14.33 -12.51
CA MET A 1 9.89 13.13 -11.74
C MET A 1 8.78 12.10 -11.91
N SER A 2 9.09 10.81 -12.18
CA SER A 2 8.01 9.83 -12.40
C SER A 2 7.28 9.48 -11.10
N PHE A 3 5.99 9.11 -11.21
CA PHE A 3 5.17 8.66 -10.09
C PHE A 3 5.84 7.52 -9.29
N ILE A 4 6.40 6.54 -10.00
CA ILE A 4 7.10 5.40 -9.38
C ILE A 4 8.32 5.86 -8.58
N THR A 5 9.09 6.81 -9.09
CA THR A 5 10.27 7.34 -8.38
C THR A 5 9.87 7.99 -7.05
N GLN A 6 8.77 8.71 -7.00
CA GLN A 6 8.27 9.34 -5.77
C GLN A 6 7.84 8.30 -4.72
N VAL A 7 7.09 7.27 -5.15
CA VAL A 7 6.70 6.16 -4.28
C VAL A 7 7.95 5.42 -3.78
N THR A 8 8.93 5.18 -4.65
CA THR A 8 10.18 4.50 -4.28
C THR A 8 10.98 5.28 -3.24
N ILE A 9 11.13 6.60 -3.41
CA ILE A 9 11.82 7.45 -2.43
C ILE A 9 11.11 7.37 -1.07
N SER A 10 9.79 7.43 -1.06
CA SER A 10 9.01 7.36 0.17
C SER A 10 9.13 6.00 0.86
N ILE A 11 9.24 4.92 0.08
CA ILE A 11 9.54 3.57 0.60
C ILE A 11 10.95 3.53 1.22
N VAL A 12 11.94 4.13 0.58
CA VAL A 12 13.32 4.21 1.13
C VAL A 12 13.32 4.97 2.44
N ILE A 13 12.62 6.11 2.51
CA ILE A 13 12.46 6.89 3.74
C ILE A 13 11.80 6.04 4.84
N TYR A 14 10.75 5.29 4.49
CA TYR A 14 10.12 4.34 5.43
C TYR A 14 11.14 3.37 6.02
N TYR A 15 11.96 2.73 5.19
CA TYR A 15 12.95 1.75 5.66
C TYR A 15 14.02 2.38 6.53
N ILE A 16 14.55 3.56 6.17
CA ILE A 16 15.54 4.28 6.97
C ILE A 16 14.97 4.57 8.36
N MET A 17 13.76 5.13 8.42
CA MET A 17 13.09 5.44 9.68
C MET A 17 12.77 4.17 10.49
N ARG A 18 12.37 3.10 9.80
CA ARG A 18 12.03 1.83 10.43
C ARG A 18 13.23 1.13 11.06
N ILE A 19 14.42 1.22 10.43
CA ILE A 19 15.67 0.67 10.95
C ILE A 19 16.17 1.50 12.12
N SER A 20 16.06 2.81 12.03
CA SER A 20 16.49 3.76 13.10
C SER A 20 15.67 3.61 14.37
N MET A 21 14.37 3.31 14.24
CA MET A 21 13.42 3.23 15.36
C MET A 21 12.99 1.79 15.62
N LYS A 22 13.52 1.10 16.62
CA LYS A 22 13.29 -0.35 16.85
C LYS A 22 11.93 -0.72 17.49
N ASN A 23 11.08 0.23 17.89
CA ASN A 23 9.83 0.02 18.64
C ASN A 23 8.59 -0.18 17.75
N VAL A 24 7.49 -0.78 18.31
CA VAL A 24 6.19 -0.91 17.60
C VAL A 24 5.59 0.46 17.27
N ARG A 25 5.74 1.46 18.15
CA ARG A 25 5.32 2.83 17.88
C ARG A 25 6.03 3.42 16.65
N SER A 26 7.27 3.00 16.39
CA SER A 26 8.05 3.43 15.23
C SER A 26 7.42 3.03 13.89
N LEU A 27 6.60 1.99 13.86
CA LEU A 27 5.90 1.58 12.66
C LEU A 27 4.90 2.64 12.20
N TYR A 28 4.11 3.20 13.12
CA TYR A 28 3.20 4.29 12.80
C TYR A 28 3.95 5.56 12.39
N THR A 29 4.97 5.93 13.16
CA THR A 29 5.74 7.15 12.89
C THR A 29 6.49 7.04 11.56
N ALA A 30 7.11 5.90 11.26
CA ALA A 30 7.77 5.66 9.99
C ALA A 30 6.78 5.69 8.80
N SER A 31 5.61 5.07 8.96
CA SER A 31 4.57 5.08 7.93
C SER A 31 4.01 6.48 7.70
N LEU A 32 3.80 7.25 8.77
CA LEU A 32 3.33 8.63 8.70
C LEU A 32 4.37 9.53 8.00
N ILE A 33 5.64 9.43 8.39
CA ILE A 33 6.73 10.21 7.78
C ILE A 33 6.87 9.87 6.30
N ALA A 34 6.79 8.58 5.92
CA ALA A 34 6.83 8.17 4.53
C ALA A 34 5.63 8.71 3.73
N ALA A 35 4.43 8.69 4.29
CA ALA A 35 3.24 9.26 3.65
C ALA A 35 3.35 10.77 3.50
N MET A 36 3.80 11.49 4.53
CA MET A 36 4.03 12.94 4.47
C MET A 36 5.11 13.30 3.45
N SER A 37 6.22 12.56 3.42
CA SER A 37 7.28 12.79 2.43
C SER A 37 6.77 12.57 1.00
N TYR A 38 5.95 11.54 0.77
CA TYR A 38 5.32 11.33 -0.53
C TYR A 38 4.45 12.52 -0.94
N VAL A 39 3.57 12.98 -0.05
CA VAL A 39 2.69 14.13 -0.32
C VAL A 39 3.51 15.39 -0.62
N ILE A 40 4.53 15.69 0.18
CA ILE A 40 5.39 16.86 -0.03
C ILE A 40 6.11 16.77 -1.38
N ILE A 41 6.76 15.65 -1.69
CA ILE A 41 7.46 15.45 -2.97
C ILE A 41 6.48 15.57 -4.15
N TYR A 42 5.27 15.03 -3.98
CA TYR A 42 4.23 15.10 -5.00
C TYR A 42 3.81 16.55 -5.26
N LEU A 43 3.48 17.31 -4.22
CA LEU A 43 3.05 18.71 -4.33
C LEU A 43 4.16 19.63 -4.87
N LEU A 44 5.43 19.33 -4.60
CA LEU A 44 6.57 20.09 -5.15
C LEU A 44 6.86 19.77 -6.62
N THR A 45 6.38 18.63 -7.12
CA THR A 45 6.74 18.13 -8.46
C THR A 45 5.64 18.38 -9.50
N TYR A 46 4.37 18.46 -9.07
CA TYR A 46 3.22 18.59 -9.95
C TYR A 46 2.54 19.96 -9.81
N ASP A 47 2.19 20.55 -10.98
CA ASP A 47 1.39 21.76 -11.03
C ASP A 47 -0.05 21.48 -10.56
N LEU A 48 -0.54 22.31 -9.65
CA LEU A 48 -1.88 22.22 -9.06
C LEU A 48 -3.01 22.72 -9.98
N ILE A 49 -2.71 22.98 -11.25
CA ILE A 49 -3.67 23.54 -12.23
C ILE A 49 -4.90 22.65 -12.40
N ASN A 50 -4.70 21.32 -12.38
CA ASN A 50 -5.78 20.35 -12.52
C ASN A 50 -5.97 19.57 -11.21
N LEU A 51 -6.82 20.08 -10.32
CA LEU A 51 -6.99 19.54 -8.96
C LEU A 51 -7.41 18.06 -8.94
N LEU A 52 -8.36 17.65 -9.78
CA LEU A 52 -8.93 16.29 -9.74
C LEU A 52 -7.94 15.21 -10.18
N PRO A 53 -7.23 15.35 -11.35
CA PRO A 53 -6.13 14.44 -11.71
C PRO A 53 -5.02 14.40 -10.67
N THR A 54 -4.63 15.56 -10.14
CA THR A 54 -3.58 15.67 -9.13
C THR A 54 -3.97 14.89 -7.87
N LEU A 55 -5.18 15.07 -7.36
CA LEU A 55 -5.69 14.30 -6.21
C LEU A 55 -5.76 12.79 -6.50
N HIS A 56 -6.23 12.39 -7.69
CA HIS A 56 -6.31 10.99 -8.08
C HIS A 56 -4.94 10.30 -8.02
N PHE A 57 -3.92 10.88 -8.65
CA PHE A 57 -2.58 10.31 -8.64
C PHE A 57 -1.94 10.32 -7.25
N MET A 58 -2.15 11.38 -6.47
CA MET A 58 -1.68 11.47 -5.09
C MET A 58 -2.28 10.35 -4.22
N VAL A 59 -3.58 10.16 -4.28
CA VAL A 59 -4.30 9.13 -3.52
C VAL A 59 -3.90 7.72 -3.98
N THR A 60 -3.71 7.52 -5.28
CA THR A 60 -3.24 6.24 -5.83
C THR A 60 -1.84 5.89 -5.32
N GLY A 61 -0.94 6.84 -5.27
CA GLY A 61 0.41 6.63 -4.74
C GLY A 61 0.43 6.36 -3.23
N LEU A 62 -0.40 7.05 -2.46
CA LEU A 62 -0.58 6.75 -1.03
C LEU A 62 -1.13 5.33 -0.83
N SER A 63 -2.09 4.90 -1.64
CA SER A 63 -2.61 3.54 -1.61
C SER A 63 -1.49 2.51 -1.84
N LEU A 64 -0.70 2.66 -2.91
CA LEU A 64 0.43 1.78 -3.20
C LEU A 64 1.46 1.76 -2.06
N LEU A 65 1.78 2.92 -1.51
CA LEU A 65 2.72 3.04 -0.38
C LEU A 65 2.23 2.24 0.83
N PHE A 66 0.97 2.39 1.22
CA PHE A 66 0.41 1.69 2.38
C PHE A 66 0.26 0.18 2.13
N ILE A 67 -0.11 -0.26 0.92
CA ILE A 67 -0.14 -1.68 0.55
C ILE A 67 1.26 -2.27 0.69
N PHE A 68 2.27 -1.59 0.14
CA PHE A 68 3.66 -2.05 0.18
C PHE A 68 4.20 -2.13 1.61
N ILE A 69 3.99 -1.10 2.44
CA ILE A 69 4.39 -1.09 3.85
C ILE A 69 3.73 -2.25 4.59
N SER A 70 2.41 -2.41 4.44
CA SER A 70 1.66 -3.48 5.09
C SER A 70 2.14 -4.87 4.67
N TYR A 71 2.41 -5.07 3.38
CA TYR A 71 2.95 -6.32 2.84
C TYR A 71 4.29 -6.68 3.49
N ASN A 72 5.22 -5.72 3.56
CA ASN A 72 6.53 -5.95 4.16
C ASN A 72 6.44 -6.26 5.66
N GLU A 73 5.60 -5.54 6.40
CA GLU A 73 5.44 -5.77 7.84
C GLU A 73 4.78 -7.12 8.14
N ILE A 74 3.84 -7.58 7.30
CA ILE A 74 3.27 -8.94 7.44
C ILE A 74 4.36 -9.99 7.23
N ILE A 75 5.24 -9.84 6.24
CA ILE A 75 6.36 -10.75 6.03
C ILE A 75 7.30 -10.79 7.25
N ILE A 76 7.61 -9.63 7.82
CA ILE A 76 8.45 -9.54 9.01
C ILE A 76 7.77 -10.25 10.20
N LEU A 77 6.48 -10.04 10.40
CA LEU A 77 5.71 -10.70 11.46
C LEU A 77 5.66 -12.22 11.23
N GLU A 78 5.41 -12.66 10.00
CA GLU A 78 5.40 -14.09 9.66
C GLU A 78 6.76 -14.76 9.95
N ARG A 79 7.86 -14.10 9.59
CA ARG A 79 9.22 -14.59 9.90
C ARG A 79 9.45 -14.70 11.41
N LYS A 80 9.00 -13.73 12.21
CA LYS A 80 9.11 -13.76 13.67
C LYS A 80 8.30 -14.90 14.28
N VAL A 81 7.04 -15.07 13.85
CA VAL A 81 6.20 -16.18 14.31
C VAL A 81 6.84 -17.54 13.98
N ARG A 82 7.43 -17.67 12.78
CA ARG A 82 8.10 -18.90 12.38
C ARG A 82 9.32 -19.21 13.25
N LYS A 83 10.12 -18.20 13.62
CA LYS A 83 11.27 -18.36 14.50
C LYS A 83 10.85 -18.85 15.90
N ILE A 84 9.81 -18.24 16.47
CA ILE A 84 9.27 -18.65 17.77
C ILE A 84 8.80 -20.12 17.72
N LYS A 85 8.09 -20.52 16.65
CA LYS A 85 7.67 -21.92 16.49
C LYS A 85 8.82 -22.91 16.38
N LYS A 86 10.00 -22.47 15.99
CA LYS A 86 11.23 -23.28 15.96
C LYS A 86 12.00 -23.30 17.29
N GLY A 87 11.50 -22.65 18.34
CA GLY A 87 12.16 -22.57 19.64
C GLY A 87 13.33 -21.56 19.70
N GLU A 88 13.51 -20.73 18.68
CA GLU A 88 14.51 -19.67 18.73
C GLU A 88 14.06 -18.59 19.73
N THR A 89 14.86 -18.36 20.78
CA THR A 89 14.64 -17.28 21.75
C THR A 89 14.85 -15.94 21.06
N LEU A 90 13.77 -15.31 20.65
CA LEU A 90 13.78 -13.91 20.24
C LEU A 90 13.72 -13.06 21.52
N ASN A 91 14.49 -11.97 21.57
CA ASN A 91 14.27 -10.91 22.57
C ASN A 91 12.85 -10.32 22.36
N ILE A 92 11.85 -11.00 22.93
CA ILE A 92 10.42 -10.71 22.79
C ILE A 92 10.05 -9.38 23.45
N GLU A 93 10.90 -8.90 24.38
CA GLU A 93 10.63 -7.69 25.17
C GLU A 93 10.39 -6.42 24.35
N ASN A 94 10.96 -6.31 23.15
CA ASN A 94 10.91 -5.08 22.37
C ASN A 94 9.81 -5.02 21.30
N PHE A 95 9.16 -6.14 20.95
CA PHE A 95 8.13 -6.14 19.89
C PHE A 95 7.04 -7.18 20.12
N PRO A 96 6.00 -6.86 20.89
CA PRO A 96 4.86 -7.76 21.08
C PRO A 96 4.15 -7.98 19.73
N ILE A 97 4.16 -9.23 19.26
CA ILE A 97 3.64 -9.65 17.93
C ILE A 97 2.18 -9.23 17.77
N GLU A 98 1.37 -9.36 18.81
CA GLU A 98 -0.05 -8.95 18.76
C GLU A 98 -0.23 -7.46 18.49
N LYS A 99 0.58 -6.61 19.13
CA LYS A 99 0.58 -5.16 18.83
C LYS A 99 1.03 -4.88 17.39
N GLY A 100 2.00 -5.64 16.89
CA GLY A 100 2.43 -5.56 15.49
C GLY A 100 1.28 -5.86 14.52
N TYR A 101 0.54 -6.94 14.74
CA TYR A 101 -0.64 -7.26 13.93
C TYR A 101 -1.72 -6.18 13.97
N LYS A 102 -2.03 -5.63 15.15
CA LYS A 102 -3.00 -4.53 15.28
C LYS A 102 -2.59 -3.30 14.46
N VAL A 103 -1.30 -2.98 14.44
CA VAL A 103 -0.79 -1.84 13.65
C VAL A 103 -0.87 -2.11 12.16
N VAL A 104 -0.39 -3.25 11.72
CA VAL A 104 -0.44 -3.64 10.30
C VAL A 104 -1.88 -3.67 9.80
N PHE A 105 -2.81 -4.19 10.62
CA PHE A 105 -4.22 -4.19 10.27
C PHE A 105 -4.80 -2.79 10.08
N LYS A 106 -4.41 -1.82 10.90
CA LYS A 106 -4.81 -0.41 10.73
C LYS A 106 -4.21 0.19 9.45
N LEU A 107 -2.94 -0.10 9.15
CA LEU A 107 -2.31 0.36 7.92
C LEU A 107 -2.98 -0.24 6.67
N LEU A 108 -3.37 -1.51 6.75
CA LEU A 108 -4.19 -2.15 5.71
C LEU A 108 -5.52 -1.41 5.50
N GLY A 109 -6.22 -1.09 6.57
CA GLY A 109 -7.47 -0.32 6.49
C GLY A 109 -7.29 1.05 5.84
N ILE A 110 -6.23 1.78 6.21
CA ILE A 110 -5.89 3.08 5.62
C ILE A 110 -5.60 2.92 4.12
N GLY A 111 -4.79 1.93 3.73
CA GLY A 111 -4.49 1.64 2.33
C GLY A 111 -5.74 1.32 1.52
N LEU A 112 -6.69 0.56 2.09
CA LEU A 112 -7.96 0.24 1.44
C LEU A 112 -8.82 1.50 1.24
N ILE A 113 -8.87 2.41 2.22
CA ILE A 113 -9.58 3.70 2.09
C ILE A 113 -8.98 4.51 0.93
N PHE A 114 -7.67 4.65 0.86
CA PHE A 114 -7.01 5.35 -0.24
C PHE A 114 -7.27 4.68 -1.59
N LEU A 115 -7.28 3.36 -1.66
CA LEU A 115 -7.60 2.65 -2.90
C LEU A 115 -9.05 2.86 -3.32
N SER A 116 -9.99 2.92 -2.38
CA SER A 116 -11.39 3.25 -2.64
C SER A 116 -11.56 4.69 -3.18
N LEU A 117 -10.83 5.64 -2.58
CA LEU A 117 -10.81 7.02 -3.06
C LEU A 117 -10.18 7.14 -4.45
N ALA A 118 -9.12 6.37 -4.73
CA ALA A 118 -8.50 6.31 -6.05
C ALA A 118 -9.48 5.76 -7.11
N LEU A 119 -10.23 4.71 -6.79
CA LEU A 119 -11.30 4.21 -7.67
C LEU A 119 -12.37 5.28 -7.91
N ALA A 120 -12.92 5.87 -6.86
CA ALA A 120 -13.97 6.88 -6.97
C ALA A 120 -13.52 8.09 -7.80
N SER A 121 -12.32 8.64 -7.51
CA SER A 121 -11.76 9.77 -8.26
C SER A 121 -11.46 9.40 -9.72
N GLY A 122 -10.97 8.18 -9.98
CA GLY A 122 -10.73 7.69 -11.33
C GLY A 122 -11.99 7.63 -12.18
N PHE A 123 -13.11 7.16 -11.62
CA PHE A 123 -14.41 7.21 -12.30
C PHE A 123 -14.93 8.62 -12.53
N SER A 124 -14.72 9.52 -11.57
CA SER A 124 -15.20 10.92 -11.67
C SER A 124 -14.46 11.74 -12.73
N MET A 125 -13.26 11.33 -13.13
CA MET A 125 -12.45 12.02 -14.14
C MET A 125 -12.87 11.71 -15.59
N GLN A 126 -13.72 10.74 -15.80
CA GLN A 126 -13.96 10.19 -17.12
C GLN A 126 -15.33 10.59 -17.66
N SER A 127 -15.31 11.34 -18.76
CA SER A 127 -16.52 11.68 -19.52
C SER A 127 -16.89 10.63 -20.59
N VAL A 128 -15.92 9.80 -21.03
CA VAL A 128 -16.11 8.80 -22.08
C VAL A 128 -15.47 7.46 -21.66
N PHE A 129 -16.22 6.37 -21.77
CA PHE A 129 -15.72 5.03 -21.49
C PHE A 129 -14.98 4.47 -22.71
N THR A 130 -13.66 4.55 -22.70
CA THR A 130 -12.80 3.88 -23.68
C THR A 130 -12.45 2.46 -23.24
N ALA A 131 -12.14 1.55 -24.18
CA ALA A 131 -11.73 0.18 -23.86
C ALA A 131 -10.52 0.15 -22.89
N ASN A 132 -9.55 1.03 -23.10
CA ASN A 132 -8.37 1.16 -22.25
C ASN A 132 -8.72 1.55 -20.81
N LEU A 133 -9.74 2.40 -20.64
CA LEU A 133 -10.23 2.78 -19.33
C LEU A 133 -10.89 1.61 -18.61
N VAL A 134 -11.72 0.85 -19.33
CA VAL A 134 -12.39 -0.33 -18.78
C VAL A 134 -11.36 -1.34 -18.28
N PHE A 135 -10.30 -1.61 -19.03
CA PHE A 135 -9.21 -2.48 -18.59
C PHE A 135 -8.54 -1.99 -17.29
N LYS A 136 -8.17 -0.70 -17.22
CA LYS A 136 -7.57 -0.13 -16.00
C LYS A 136 -8.49 -0.20 -14.80
N ALA A 137 -9.75 0.19 -14.97
CA ALA A 137 -10.76 0.13 -13.93
C ALA A 137 -10.94 -1.31 -13.43
N THR A 138 -10.96 -2.29 -14.34
CA THR A 138 -11.07 -3.71 -13.99
C THR A 138 -9.90 -4.19 -13.16
N PHE A 139 -8.65 -3.89 -13.54
CA PHE A 139 -7.46 -4.27 -12.76
C PHE A 139 -7.46 -3.63 -11.37
N THR A 140 -7.81 -2.34 -11.28
CA THR A 140 -7.87 -1.64 -10.00
C THR A 140 -9.01 -2.18 -9.13
N PHE A 141 -10.15 -2.52 -9.72
CA PHE A 141 -11.28 -3.13 -9.02
C PHE A 141 -10.96 -4.53 -8.50
N ILE A 142 -10.28 -5.35 -9.30
CA ILE A 142 -9.79 -6.67 -8.87
C ILE A 142 -8.83 -6.52 -7.70
N ALA A 143 -7.87 -5.58 -7.77
CA ALA A 143 -6.95 -5.29 -6.69
C ALA A 143 -7.68 -4.87 -5.41
N TRP A 144 -8.66 -3.97 -5.53
CA TRP A 144 -9.49 -3.53 -4.43
C TRP A 144 -10.27 -4.68 -3.80
N PHE A 145 -10.87 -5.54 -4.61
CA PHE A 145 -11.66 -6.68 -4.13
C PHE A 145 -10.78 -7.70 -3.39
N ILE A 146 -9.62 -8.05 -3.96
CA ILE A 146 -8.66 -8.94 -3.31
C ILE A 146 -8.20 -8.34 -1.97
N TYR A 147 -7.93 -7.04 -1.96
CA TYR A 147 -7.50 -6.34 -0.76
C TYR A 147 -8.60 -6.31 0.31
N LEU A 148 -9.83 -6.02 -0.08
CA LEU A 148 -11.00 -6.05 0.80
C LEU A 148 -11.19 -7.43 1.43
N ILE A 149 -11.18 -8.50 0.63
CA ILE A 149 -11.28 -9.88 1.11
C ILE A 149 -10.14 -10.18 2.10
N THR A 150 -8.93 -9.73 1.82
CA THR A 150 -7.79 -9.93 2.72
C THR A 150 -8.01 -9.26 4.08
N VAL A 151 -8.47 -8.02 4.09
CA VAL A 151 -8.76 -7.28 5.33
C VAL A 151 -9.89 -7.95 6.12
N ILE A 152 -10.98 -8.32 5.45
CA ILE A 152 -12.11 -9.02 6.08
C ILE A 152 -11.68 -10.40 6.57
N GLY A 153 -10.94 -11.14 5.75
CA GLY A 153 -10.46 -12.48 6.07
C GLY A 153 -9.55 -12.51 7.31
N ILE A 154 -8.64 -11.54 7.44
CA ILE A 154 -7.80 -11.42 8.64
C ILE A 154 -8.65 -11.07 9.86
N LYS A 155 -9.60 -10.16 9.73
CA LYS A 155 -10.38 -9.64 10.86
C LYS A 155 -11.41 -10.62 11.39
N PHE A 156 -12.15 -11.29 10.51
CA PHE A 156 -13.32 -12.09 10.89
C PHE A 156 -13.07 -13.60 10.78
N PHE A 157 -12.18 -14.03 9.89
CA PHE A 157 -11.96 -15.45 9.60
C PHE A 157 -10.58 -15.96 10.05
N ASN A 158 -9.77 -15.11 10.72
CA ASN A 158 -8.42 -15.46 11.18
C ASN A 158 -7.56 -16.09 10.07
N PHE A 159 -7.61 -15.56 8.86
CA PHE A 159 -6.85 -16.06 7.73
C PHE A 159 -5.37 -16.20 8.07
N PRO A 160 -4.74 -17.32 7.68
CA PRO A 160 -3.31 -17.52 7.93
C PRO A 160 -2.50 -16.41 7.23
N THR A 161 -1.45 -15.94 7.90
CA THR A 161 -0.59 -14.85 7.41
C THR A 161 -0.03 -15.11 6.01
N LYS A 162 0.27 -16.37 5.66
CA LYS A 162 0.70 -16.76 4.31
C LYS A 162 -0.31 -16.39 3.22
N PHE A 163 -1.60 -16.56 3.50
CA PHE A 163 -2.65 -16.20 2.55
C PHE A 163 -2.73 -14.68 2.39
N ALA A 164 -2.71 -13.95 3.50
CA ALA A 164 -2.69 -12.49 3.48
C ALA A 164 -1.49 -11.93 2.71
N THR A 165 -0.30 -12.49 2.91
CA THR A 165 0.91 -12.07 2.18
C THR A 165 0.77 -12.29 0.68
N ARG A 166 0.25 -13.44 0.25
CA ARG A 166 0.07 -13.75 -1.17
C ARG A 166 -0.99 -12.87 -1.83
N SER A 167 -2.13 -12.68 -1.17
CA SER A 167 -3.21 -11.85 -1.72
C SER A 167 -2.82 -10.39 -1.83
N LEU A 168 -2.11 -9.83 -0.84
CA LEU A 168 -1.58 -8.47 -0.94
C LEU A 168 -0.53 -8.31 -2.04
N PHE A 169 0.32 -9.32 -2.25
CA PHE A 169 1.26 -9.33 -3.37
C PHE A 169 0.54 -9.26 -4.72
N VAL A 170 -0.51 -10.07 -4.91
CA VAL A 170 -1.32 -10.05 -6.13
C VAL A 170 -2.04 -8.69 -6.29
N ALA A 171 -2.62 -8.15 -5.22
CA ALA A 171 -3.26 -6.83 -5.26
C ALA A 171 -2.28 -5.72 -5.64
N MET A 172 -1.07 -5.73 -5.09
CA MET A 172 -0.02 -4.77 -5.44
C MET A 172 0.35 -4.84 -6.93
N TRP A 173 0.56 -6.05 -7.47
CA TRP A 173 0.85 -6.24 -8.89
C TRP A 173 -0.30 -5.82 -9.79
N ALA A 174 -1.56 -6.04 -9.38
CA ALA A 174 -2.71 -5.59 -10.14
C ALA A 174 -2.78 -4.05 -10.21
N VAL A 175 -2.51 -3.34 -9.10
CA VAL A 175 -2.45 -1.85 -9.10
C VAL A 175 -1.30 -1.34 -9.96
N LEU A 176 -0.12 -1.95 -9.85
CA LEU A 176 1.02 -1.60 -10.71
C LEU A 176 0.73 -1.89 -12.19
N GLY A 177 0.09 -3.02 -12.48
CA GLY A 177 -0.35 -3.37 -13.84
C GLY A 177 -1.28 -2.31 -14.43
N ALA A 178 -2.28 -1.86 -13.67
CA ALA A 178 -3.18 -0.78 -14.08
C ALA A 178 -2.42 0.53 -14.39
N TYR A 179 -1.37 0.84 -13.62
CA TYR A 179 -0.52 2.00 -13.87
C TYR A 179 0.32 1.85 -15.14
N TYR A 180 0.99 0.70 -15.33
CA TYR A 180 1.86 0.46 -16.49
C TYR A 180 1.09 0.38 -17.80
N MET A 181 -0.11 -0.18 -17.81
CA MET A 181 -0.96 -0.19 -19.00
C MET A 181 -1.28 1.22 -19.50
N ASN A 182 -1.33 2.21 -18.63
CA ASN A 182 -1.48 3.61 -19.01
C ASN A 182 -0.27 4.12 -19.82
N SER A 183 0.94 3.77 -19.36
CA SER A 183 2.18 4.22 -19.98
C SER A 183 2.42 3.55 -21.34
N PHE A 184 1.99 2.30 -21.49
CA PHE A 184 2.20 1.52 -22.72
C PHE A 184 1.21 1.87 -23.84
N LEU A 185 -0.06 2.18 -23.46
CA LEU A 185 -1.13 2.46 -24.43
C LEU A 185 -1.20 3.92 -24.88
N ILE A 186 -0.55 4.86 -24.15
CA ILE A 186 -0.42 6.26 -24.57
C ILE A 186 0.78 6.42 -25.52
N GLY A 187 1.72 5.47 -25.52
CA GLY A 187 2.88 5.46 -26.41
C GLY A 187 2.63 4.81 -27.80
N MET A 188 1.42 4.28 -28.01
CA MET A 188 0.91 3.85 -29.33
C MET A 188 -0.13 4.84 -29.85
#